data_9cb2bb6580dc03a429f2409be7861c9f
#
_entry.id   9cb2bb6580dc03a429f2409be7861c9f
#
_cell.length_a   1.000
_cell.length_b   1.000
_cell.length_c   1.000
_cell.angle_alpha   90.00
_cell.angle_beta   90.00
_cell.angle_gamma   90.00
#
_symmetry.space_group_name_H-M   'P 1'
#
loop_
_entity.id
_entity.type
_entity.pdbx_description
1 polymer ?
#
loop_
_entity_poly.entity_id
_entity_poly.type
_entity_poly.pdbx_seq_one_letter_code
_entity_poly.pdbx_strand_id
1 'polypeptide(L)'
;KEYSVRNLTDLTLNAGEYVGIKMTALTSASAITAEGTGLDQLAVQYSTNGVQWSGQADFTAPAVLRYIRIVNNTDSAVTCDLEKLGVTAENLKMNPSVLEHSFTNALKEGKWDNLFDGDRSTYAWTNEAQQNGDYLIIDLGATVALYDVNVVTGDGNPRFYNAVLEYSKDKTNWTQIGSVANDNSEFVVPYRFLKGNAQGADAKYIRIRLTGNSGYYLKI
;
A
#
# COMPACT_ATOMS: atom_id res chain seq x y z
N LYS A 1 -18.10 5.93 -4.38
CA LYS A 1 -17.90 6.89 -5.47
C LYS A 1 -17.42 6.13 -6.70
N GLU A 2 -17.94 6.46 -7.86
CA GLU A 2 -17.57 5.85 -9.14
C GLU A 2 -16.72 6.82 -9.96
N TYR A 3 -15.66 6.31 -10.58
CA TYR A 3 -14.87 6.98 -11.61
C TYR A 3 -14.99 6.17 -12.89
N SER A 4 -15.35 6.79 -14.00
CA SER A 4 -15.55 6.05 -15.25
C SER A 4 -15.24 6.86 -16.50
N VAL A 5 -14.83 6.17 -17.57
CA VAL A 5 -14.89 6.61 -18.96
C VAL A 5 -15.99 5.82 -19.67
N ARG A 6 -16.70 6.44 -20.57
CA ARG A 6 -17.88 5.84 -21.22
C ARG A 6 -17.94 6.14 -22.70
N ASN A 7 -18.63 5.25 -23.42
CA ASN A 7 -19.08 5.44 -24.79
C ASN A 7 -17.94 5.72 -25.80
N LEU A 8 -16.91 4.88 -25.77
CA LEU A 8 -15.88 4.85 -26.80
C LEU A 8 -16.27 3.78 -27.83
N THR A 9 -16.81 4.21 -28.98
CA THR A 9 -17.22 3.34 -30.08
C THR A 9 -16.10 3.20 -31.10
N ASP A 10 -16.02 2.04 -31.78
CA ASP A 10 -15.01 1.73 -32.78
C ASP A 10 -13.57 1.95 -32.29
N LEU A 11 -13.33 1.70 -30.98
CA LEU A 11 -12.01 1.84 -30.39
C LEU A 11 -11.10 0.72 -30.88
N THR A 12 -10.07 1.10 -31.64
CA THR A 12 -9.05 0.15 -32.08
C THR A 12 -7.79 0.32 -31.26
N LEU A 13 -7.37 -0.74 -30.59
CA LEU A 13 -6.12 -0.81 -29.81
C LEU A 13 -5.14 -1.74 -30.54
N ASN A 14 -4.01 -1.21 -30.97
CA ASN A 14 -2.90 -2.01 -31.49
C ASN A 14 -2.23 -2.79 -30.35
N ALA A 15 -1.31 -3.68 -30.68
CA ALA A 15 -0.54 -4.44 -29.69
C ALA A 15 0.14 -3.49 -28.69
N GLY A 16 -0.12 -3.70 -27.40
CA GLY A 16 0.41 -2.90 -26.29
C GLY A 16 -0.31 -1.57 -26.02
N GLU A 17 -1.23 -1.15 -26.89
CA GLU A 17 -2.01 0.06 -26.64
C GLU A 17 -3.12 -0.16 -25.59
N TYR A 18 -3.51 0.93 -24.95
CA TYR A 18 -4.51 0.90 -23.88
C TYR A 18 -5.32 2.19 -23.81
N VAL A 19 -6.47 2.09 -23.16
CA VAL A 19 -7.25 3.22 -22.67
C VAL A 19 -7.44 3.04 -21.16
N GLY A 20 -7.40 4.14 -20.41
CA GLY A 20 -7.48 4.03 -18.96
C GLY A 20 -7.89 5.30 -18.25
N ILE A 21 -7.97 5.19 -16.94
CA ILE A 21 -8.31 6.28 -16.03
C ILE A 21 -7.15 6.46 -15.03
N LYS A 22 -6.76 7.71 -14.83
CA LYS A 22 -5.90 8.13 -13.74
C LYS A 22 -6.74 8.86 -12.70
N MET A 23 -6.76 8.38 -11.48
CA MET A 23 -7.40 9.05 -10.36
C MET A 23 -6.48 10.11 -9.78
N THR A 24 -7.06 11.14 -9.19
CA THR A 24 -6.30 12.26 -8.60
C THR A 24 -5.45 11.86 -7.41
N ALA A 25 -5.83 10.80 -6.71
CA ALA A 25 -5.13 10.26 -5.56
C ALA A 25 -5.18 8.73 -5.54
N LEU A 26 -4.39 8.10 -4.68
CA LEU A 26 -4.54 6.70 -4.32
C LEU A 26 -5.97 6.48 -3.79
N THR A 27 -6.62 5.44 -4.30
CA THR A 27 -8.03 5.16 -4.04
C THR A 27 -8.18 3.70 -3.66
N SER A 28 -8.87 3.43 -2.58
CA SER A 28 -9.29 2.06 -2.26
C SER A 28 -10.49 1.71 -3.14
N ALA A 29 -10.36 0.63 -3.89
CA ALA A 29 -11.37 0.16 -4.84
C ALA A 29 -11.85 -1.25 -4.50
N SER A 30 -13.15 -1.47 -4.57
CA SER A 30 -13.78 -2.78 -4.39
C SER A 30 -14.04 -3.50 -5.70
N ALA A 31 -14.12 -2.77 -6.80
CA ALA A 31 -14.36 -3.35 -8.11
C ALA A 31 -13.82 -2.47 -9.24
N ILE A 32 -13.41 -3.14 -10.32
CA ILE A 32 -13.24 -2.53 -11.65
C ILE A 32 -14.28 -3.14 -12.56
N THR A 33 -14.94 -2.28 -13.35
CA THR A 33 -15.97 -2.67 -14.31
C THR A 33 -15.50 -2.33 -15.72
N ALA A 34 -15.55 -3.28 -16.62
CA ALA A 34 -15.40 -3.07 -18.06
C ALA A 34 -16.62 -3.66 -18.78
N GLU A 35 -17.37 -2.82 -19.47
CA GLU A 35 -18.60 -3.17 -20.17
C GLU A 35 -18.50 -2.76 -21.63
N GLY A 36 -18.99 -3.58 -22.55
CA GLY A 36 -18.96 -3.32 -23.97
C GLY A 36 -18.87 -4.60 -24.81
N THR A 37 -18.57 -4.44 -26.09
CA THR A 37 -18.41 -5.55 -27.03
C THR A 37 -16.97 -5.63 -27.54
N GLY A 38 -16.48 -6.84 -27.88
CA GLY A 38 -15.13 -7.06 -28.35
C GLY A 38 -14.04 -6.93 -27.26
N LEU A 39 -14.41 -7.01 -25.98
CA LEU A 39 -13.49 -6.85 -24.85
C LEU A 39 -12.79 -8.15 -24.42
N ASP A 40 -13.22 -9.30 -24.92
CA ASP A 40 -12.76 -10.63 -24.52
C ASP A 40 -11.26 -10.91 -24.80
N GLN A 41 -10.67 -10.17 -25.73
CA GLN A 41 -9.24 -10.24 -26.06
C GLN A 41 -8.38 -9.19 -25.30
N LEU A 42 -9.02 -8.33 -24.52
CA LEU A 42 -8.36 -7.26 -23.80
C LEU A 42 -8.22 -7.60 -22.32
N ALA A 43 -7.18 -7.10 -21.69
CA ALA A 43 -6.95 -7.28 -20.26
C ALA A 43 -7.34 -6.01 -19.49
N VAL A 44 -8.06 -6.18 -18.38
CA VAL A 44 -8.33 -5.10 -17.43
C VAL A 44 -7.28 -5.16 -16.33
N GLN A 45 -6.57 -4.07 -16.12
CA GLN A 45 -5.46 -3.99 -15.18
C GLN A 45 -5.55 -2.74 -14.31
N TYR A 46 -4.91 -2.77 -13.15
CA TYR A 46 -4.76 -1.62 -12.26
C TYR A 46 -3.31 -1.43 -11.79
N SER A 47 -3.02 -0.23 -11.31
CA SER A 47 -1.69 0.16 -10.84
C SER A 47 -1.78 1.28 -9.81
N THR A 48 -0.80 1.36 -8.90
CA THR A 48 -0.61 2.50 -8.00
C THR A 48 0.24 3.60 -8.63
N ASN A 49 1.20 3.24 -9.50
CA ASN A 49 2.23 4.15 -10.01
C ASN A 49 2.20 4.35 -11.55
N GLY A 50 1.35 3.60 -12.26
CA GLY A 50 1.25 3.65 -13.73
C GLY A 50 2.41 2.95 -14.49
N VAL A 51 3.33 2.31 -13.77
CA VAL A 51 4.51 1.62 -14.34
C VAL A 51 4.39 0.12 -14.18
N GLN A 52 4.03 -0.32 -13.01
CA GLN A 52 3.81 -1.72 -12.68
C GLN A 52 2.32 -1.99 -12.62
N TRP A 53 1.88 -3.00 -13.37
CA TRP A 53 0.48 -3.31 -13.55
C TRP A 53 0.14 -4.68 -12.99
N SER A 54 -1.07 -4.82 -12.44
CA SER A 54 -1.64 -6.11 -12.06
C SER A 54 -1.72 -7.05 -13.27
N GLY A 55 -1.97 -8.32 -13.02
CA GLY A 55 -2.55 -9.21 -14.01
C GLY A 55 -3.99 -8.80 -14.34
N GLN A 56 -4.84 -9.77 -14.74
CA GLN A 56 -6.27 -9.51 -14.85
C GLN A 56 -6.82 -9.09 -13.49
N ALA A 57 -7.64 -8.02 -13.47
CA ALA A 57 -8.20 -7.51 -12.23
C ALA A 57 -9.19 -8.51 -11.65
N ASP A 58 -8.80 -9.11 -10.52
CA ASP A 58 -9.64 -9.98 -9.71
C ASP A 58 -9.39 -9.64 -8.24
N PHE A 59 -10.35 -8.98 -7.60
CA PHE A 59 -10.21 -8.51 -6.24
C PHE A 59 -10.67 -9.56 -5.24
N THR A 60 -9.73 -10.17 -4.53
CA THR A 60 -10.02 -10.98 -3.35
C THR A 60 -10.10 -10.13 -2.07
N ALA A 61 -9.56 -8.93 -2.11
CA ALA A 61 -9.68 -7.86 -1.11
C ALA A 61 -9.71 -6.53 -1.84
N PRO A 62 -10.24 -5.46 -1.22
CA PRO A 62 -10.14 -4.13 -1.79
C PRO A 62 -8.70 -3.77 -2.10
N ALA A 63 -8.45 -3.26 -3.30
CA ALA A 63 -7.11 -2.87 -3.74
C ALA A 63 -6.95 -1.36 -3.69
N VAL A 64 -5.78 -0.89 -3.22
CA VAL A 64 -5.39 0.51 -3.37
C VAL A 64 -4.79 0.69 -4.76
N LEU A 65 -5.34 1.64 -5.52
CA LEU A 65 -4.92 1.90 -6.90
C LEU A 65 -5.02 3.39 -7.24
N ARG A 66 -4.36 3.80 -8.29
CA ARG A 66 -4.45 5.15 -8.86
C ARG A 66 -4.77 5.13 -10.34
N TYR A 67 -4.50 4.01 -11.00
CA TYR A 67 -4.69 3.83 -12.43
C TYR A 67 -5.44 2.54 -12.68
N ILE A 68 -6.36 2.58 -13.64
CA ILE A 68 -6.94 1.41 -14.28
C ILE A 68 -6.78 1.52 -15.77
N ARG A 69 -6.67 0.42 -16.46
CA ARG A 69 -6.65 0.39 -17.92
C ARG A 69 -7.28 -0.87 -18.48
N ILE A 70 -7.76 -0.75 -19.72
CA ILE A 70 -7.99 -1.88 -20.59
C ILE A 70 -6.91 -1.86 -21.66
N VAL A 71 -6.20 -2.96 -21.84
CA VAL A 71 -4.99 -3.04 -22.67
C VAL A 71 -5.06 -4.22 -23.62
N ASN A 72 -4.57 -4.02 -24.83
CA ASN A 72 -4.37 -5.09 -25.79
C ASN A 72 -3.00 -5.73 -25.58
N ASN A 73 -2.98 -6.92 -24.99
CA ASN A 73 -1.76 -7.72 -24.81
C ASN A 73 -1.55 -8.75 -25.93
N THR A 74 -2.36 -8.72 -26.99
CA THR A 74 -2.19 -9.60 -28.16
C THR A 74 -1.23 -8.99 -29.19
N ASP A 75 -0.81 -9.76 -30.17
CA ASP A 75 0.07 -9.32 -31.25
C ASP A 75 -0.67 -8.63 -32.41
N SER A 76 -1.99 -8.55 -32.34
CA SER A 76 -2.86 -8.01 -33.40
C SER A 76 -3.71 -6.87 -32.87
N ALA A 77 -4.16 -6.00 -33.77
CA ALA A 77 -5.12 -4.95 -33.40
C ALA A 77 -6.47 -5.56 -32.98
N VAL A 78 -7.04 -5.02 -31.92
CA VAL A 78 -8.36 -5.39 -31.42
C VAL A 78 -9.27 -4.16 -31.50
N THR A 79 -10.43 -4.33 -32.15
CA THR A 79 -11.48 -3.29 -32.22
C THR A 79 -12.61 -3.66 -31.26
N CYS A 80 -13.05 -2.70 -30.47
CA CYS A 80 -14.11 -2.88 -29.48
C CYS A 80 -14.99 -1.64 -29.34
N ASP A 81 -16.15 -1.82 -28.77
CA ASP A 81 -16.97 -0.74 -28.25
C ASP A 81 -16.88 -0.79 -26.71
N LEU A 82 -16.27 0.20 -26.13
CA LEU A 82 -16.15 0.33 -24.69
C LEU A 82 -17.28 1.21 -24.16
N GLU A 83 -18.34 0.58 -23.66
CA GLU A 83 -19.47 1.30 -23.07
C GLU A 83 -19.09 1.94 -21.74
N LYS A 84 -18.28 1.22 -20.95
CA LYS A 84 -17.82 1.70 -19.64
C LYS A 84 -16.51 1.03 -19.24
N LEU A 85 -15.56 1.84 -18.80
CA LEU A 85 -14.46 1.42 -17.94
C LEU A 85 -14.55 2.23 -16.65
N GLY A 86 -14.71 1.57 -15.51
CA GLY A 86 -14.94 2.26 -14.25
C GLY A 86 -14.33 1.58 -13.05
N VAL A 87 -14.19 2.32 -11.98
CA VAL A 87 -13.78 1.84 -10.68
C VAL A 87 -14.78 2.26 -9.61
N THR A 88 -15.20 1.32 -8.79
CA THR A 88 -16.00 1.59 -7.59
C THR A 88 -15.06 1.82 -6.43
N ALA A 89 -14.98 3.09 -5.99
CA ALA A 89 -14.22 3.44 -4.81
C ALA A 89 -15.01 3.08 -3.55
N GLU A 90 -14.42 2.29 -2.70
CA GLU A 90 -14.93 2.09 -1.35
C GLU A 90 -14.46 3.22 -0.45
N ASN A 91 -15.36 3.66 0.43
CA ASN A 91 -14.99 4.41 1.61
C ASN A 91 -14.48 3.40 2.67
N LEU A 92 -13.49 2.60 2.30
CA LEU A 92 -12.70 1.92 3.31
C LEU A 92 -11.99 3.03 4.08
N LYS A 93 -12.56 3.36 5.21
CA LYS A 93 -11.81 4.05 6.25
C LYS A 93 -10.75 3.05 6.71
N MET A 94 -9.59 3.11 6.07
CA MET A 94 -8.40 2.67 6.73
C MET A 94 -8.35 3.52 7.99
N ASN A 95 -8.55 2.86 9.12
CA ASN A 95 -8.43 3.49 10.42
C ASN A 95 -7.26 2.80 11.13
N PRO A 96 -6.02 3.07 10.67
CA PRO A 96 -4.86 2.43 11.25
C PRO A 96 -4.73 2.83 12.70
N SER A 97 -4.36 1.86 13.53
CA SER A 97 -4.12 2.09 14.94
C SER A 97 -2.98 1.18 15.42
N VAL A 98 -2.28 1.61 16.46
CA VAL A 98 -1.36 0.71 17.16
C VAL A 98 -2.18 -0.29 17.94
N LEU A 99 -2.09 -1.56 17.53
CA LEU A 99 -2.84 -2.66 18.13
C LEU A 99 -2.15 -3.19 19.39
N GLU A 100 -0.82 -3.38 19.30
CA GLU A 100 0.00 -3.87 20.40
C GLU A 100 1.46 -3.43 20.23
N HIS A 101 2.18 -3.39 21.31
CA HIS A 101 3.62 -3.08 21.35
C HIS A 101 4.28 -3.73 22.56
N SER A 102 5.60 -3.88 22.52
CA SER A 102 6.38 -4.45 23.61
C SER A 102 6.83 -3.42 24.67
N PHE A 103 6.76 -2.13 24.33
CA PHE A 103 7.19 -1.06 25.26
C PHE A 103 6.31 -1.04 26.51
N THR A 104 6.93 -1.16 27.67
CA THR A 104 6.24 -1.34 28.96
C THR A 104 5.96 -0.04 29.68
N ASN A 105 6.83 0.96 29.48
CA ASN A 105 6.67 2.28 30.08
C ASN A 105 5.66 3.14 29.31
N ALA A 106 4.96 4.01 30.01
CA ALA A 106 4.19 5.06 29.35
C ALA A 106 5.08 5.89 28.42
N LEU A 107 4.52 6.38 27.32
CA LEU A 107 5.25 7.27 26.41
C LEU A 107 5.82 8.46 27.18
N LYS A 108 7.03 8.87 26.83
CA LYS A 108 7.67 10.08 27.35
C LYS A 108 6.91 11.31 26.91
N GLU A 109 6.44 11.29 25.65
CA GLU A 109 5.72 12.39 25.03
C GLU A 109 4.89 11.87 23.85
N GLY A 110 3.79 12.60 23.50
CA GLY A 110 2.91 12.25 22.40
C GLY A 110 1.96 11.10 22.71
N LYS A 111 1.44 10.49 21.67
CA LYS A 111 0.52 9.35 21.72
C LYS A 111 0.64 8.50 20.45
N TRP A 112 0.25 7.22 20.53
CA TRP A 112 0.34 6.32 19.37
C TRP A 112 -0.53 6.76 18.18
N ASP A 113 -1.65 7.44 18.42
CA ASP A 113 -2.52 7.92 17.35
C ASP A 113 -1.84 8.96 16.44
N ASN A 114 -0.81 9.65 16.94
CA ASN A 114 -0.04 10.62 16.16
C ASN A 114 0.68 9.99 14.96
N LEU A 115 0.89 8.68 14.97
CA LEU A 115 1.51 7.96 13.85
C LEU A 115 0.67 8.02 12.57
N PHE A 116 -0.61 8.38 12.67
CA PHE A 116 -1.59 8.27 11.58
C PHE A 116 -2.30 9.59 11.25
N ASP A 117 -1.94 10.68 11.89
CA ASP A 117 -2.61 11.98 11.72
C ASP A 117 -2.14 12.77 10.49
N GLY A 118 -1.04 12.33 9.84
CA GLY A 118 -0.45 12.96 8.65
C GLY A 118 0.38 14.21 8.97
N ASP A 119 0.60 14.54 10.24
CA ASP A 119 1.39 15.68 10.69
C ASP A 119 2.75 15.21 11.19
N ARG A 120 3.81 15.50 10.44
CA ARG A 120 5.20 15.14 10.80
C ARG A 120 5.75 15.88 12.01
N SER A 121 5.03 16.88 12.55
CA SER A 121 5.40 17.58 13.78
C SER A 121 4.89 16.87 15.03
N THR A 122 3.95 15.98 14.90
CA THR A 122 3.44 15.11 15.98
C THR A 122 4.17 13.77 16.00
N TYR A 123 4.17 13.08 17.12
CA TYR A 123 4.91 11.83 17.30
C TYR A 123 4.43 11.03 18.51
N ALA A 124 4.92 9.80 18.59
CA ALA A 124 4.97 9.00 19.81
C ALA A 124 6.44 8.79 20.21
N TRP A 125 6.79 9.16 21.44
CA TRP A 125 8.16 9.02 21.94
C TRP A 125 8.19 8.04 23.11
N THR A 126 8.91 6.92 22.93
CA THR A 126 9.01 5.90 23.99
C THR A 126 9.80 6.46 25.18
N ASN A 127 9.58 5.89 26.37
CA ASN A 127 10.26 6.25 27.60
C ASN A 127 11.23 5.14 28.07
N GLU A 128 11.71 4.36 27.13
CA GLU A 128 12.67 3.30 27.36
C GLU A 128 13.59 3.12 26.15
N ALA A 129 14.79 2.67 26.40
CA ALA A 129 15.78 2.42 25.36
C ALA A 129 15.35 1.23 24.48
N GLN A 130 15.64 1.33 23.20
CA GLN A 130 15.33 0.31 22.21
C GLN A 130 16.10 -1.00 22.54
N GLN A 131 15.38 -2.10 22.58
CA GLN A 131 15.94 -3.42 22.78
C GLN A 131 15.72 -4.32 21.57
N ASN A 132 16.62 -5.24 21.35
CA ASN A 132 16.44 -6.27 20.33
C ASN A 132 15.18 -7.10 20.64
N GLY A 133 14.29 -7.20 19.69
CA GLY A 133 12.99 -7.89 19.82
C GLY A 133 11.83 -6.99 20.18
N ASP A 134 12.05 -5.73 20.55
CA ASP A 134 10.94 -4.77 20.70
C ASP A 134 10.18 -4.60 19.42
N TYR A 135 8.88 -4.39 19.53
CA TYR A 135 8.01 -4.29 18.36
C TYR A 135 6.82 -3.36 18.57
N LEU A 136 6.29 -2.97 17.43
CA LEU A 136 5.05 -2.24 17.28
C LEU A 136 4.21 -2.91 16.20
N ILE A 137 2.98 -3.30 16.50
CA ILE A 137 2.03 -3.86 15.53
C ILE A 137 0.93 -2.85 15.28
N ILE A 138 0.73 -2.54 14.01
CA ILE A 138 -0.29 -1.64 13.49
C ILE A 138 -1.37 -2.50 12.85
N ASP A 139 -2.63 -2.31 13.24
CA ASP A 139 -3.81 -2.80 12.52
C ASP A 139 -4.21 -1.74 11.49
N LEU A 140 -4.31 -2.10 10.23
CA LEU A 140 -4.74 -1.22 9.15
C LEU A 140 -6.26 -0.98 9.14
N GLY A 141 -7.01 -1.68 10.01
CA GLY A 141 -8.47 -1.62 10.08
C GLY A 141 -9.18 -2.52 9.07
N ALA A 142 -8.53 -2.87 7.97
CA ALA A 142 -9.03 -3.77 6.93
C ALA A 142 -7.87 -4.51 6.26
N THR A 143 -8.17 -5.64 5.59
CA THR A 143 -7.21 -6.25 4.67
C THR A 143 -7.18 -5.45 3.38
N VAL A 144 -6.00 -4.99 2.99
CA VAL A 144 -5.77 -4.19 1.78
C VAL A 144 -4.59 -4.73 0.99
N ALA A 145 -4.54 -4.42 -0.29
CA ALA A 145 -3.34 -4.65 -1.09
C ALA A 145 -2.28 -3.61 -0.72
N LEU A 146 -1.20 -4.08 -0.09
CA LEU A 146 -0.09 -3.25 0.37
C LEU A 146 0.93 -3.09 -0.76
N TYR A 147 1.29 -1.86 -1.10
CA TYR A 147 2.27 -1.55 -2.14
C TYR A 147 3.54 -0.91 -1.61
N ASP A 148 3.40 -0.01 -0.65
CA ASP A 148 4.53 0.62 0.03
C ASP A 148 4.17 0.97 1.48
N VAL A 149 5.18 1.17 2.27
CA VAL A 149 5.06 1.67 3.64
C VAL A 149 6.16 2.70 3.87
N ASN A 150 5.77 3.84 4.40
CA ASN A 150 6.69 4.88 4.80
C ASN A 150 6.57 5.09 6.32
N VAL A 151 7.68 4.93 7.02
CA VAL A 151 7.79 5.16 8.46
C VAL A 151 8.77 6.29 8.70
N VAL A 152 8.30 7.36 9.33
CA VAL A 152 9.11 8.52 9.66
C VAL A 152 9.50 8.46 11.13
N THR A 153 10.77 8.70 11.43
CA THR A 153 11.29 8.77 12.80
C THR A 153 11.83 10.16 13.11
N GLY A 154 12.02 10.45 14.39
CA GLY A 154 12.63 11.68 14.82
C GLY A 154 14.08 11.83 14.33
N ASP A 155 14.50 13.06 14.09
CA ASP A 155 15.88 13.37 13.74
C ASP A 155 16.85 13.07 14.89
N GLY A 156 18.08 12.71 14.54
CA GLY A 156 19.14 12.46 15.50
C GLY A 156 19.01 11.12 16.22
N ASN A 157 19.25 11.11 17.52
CA ASN A 157 19.33 9.88 18.33
C ASN A 157 18.01 9.11 18.52
N PRO A 158 16.82 9.77 18.60
CA PRO A 158 15.55 9.06 18.77
C PRO A 158 15.02 8.40 17.47
N ARG A 159 15.85 7.82 16.64
CA ARG A 159 15.51 7.10 15.41
C ARG A 159 15.64 5.59 15.59
N PHE A 160 15.24 4.81 14.60
CA PHE A 160 15.52 3.38 14.62
C PHE A 160 17.03 3.12 14.66
N TYR A 161 17.45 2.31 15.63
CA TYR A 161 18.82 1.81 15.65
C TYR A 161 18.98 0.70 14.60
N ASN A 162 18.22 -0.36 14.71
CA ASN A 162 18.05 -1.38 13.67
C ASN A 162 16.63 -1.90 13.75
N ALA A 163 15.96 -2.02 12.62
CA ALA A 163 14.61 -2.53 12.55
C ALA A 163 14.34 -3.29 11.26
N VAL A 164 13.36 -4.16 11.30
CA VAL A 164 12.73 -4.78 10.14
C VAL A 164 11.29 -4.38 10.07
N LEU A 165 10.78 -4.26 8.84
CA LEU A 165 9.38 -4.03 8.55
C LEU A 165 8.78 -5.31 7.98
N GLU A 166 7.66 -5.73 8.53
CA GLU A 166 6.99 -6.97 8.19
C GLU A 166 5.49 -6.73 8.01
N TYR A 167 4.82 -7.53 7.18
CA TYR A 167 3.36 -7.51 7.06
C TYR A 167 2.77 -8.89 7.32
N SER A 168 1.49 -8.91 7.66
CA SER A 168 0.71 -10.14 7.88
C SER A 168 -0.79 -9.92 7.60
N LYS A 169 -1.49 -11.01 7.28
CA LYS A 169 -2.96 -11.05 7.24
C LYS A 169 -3.57 -11.46 8.59
N ASP A 170 -2.85 -12.23 9.40
CA ASP A 170 -3.38 -13.02 10.51
C ASP A 170 -2.61 -12.84 11.84
N LYS A 171 -1.59 -12.01 11.87
CA LYS A 171 -0.64 -11.82 12.98
C LYS A 171 0.21 -13.06 13.36
N THR A 172 0.08 -14.14 12.61
CA THR A 172 0.81 -15.38 12.87
C THR A 172 1.93 -15.56 11.84
N ASN A 173 1.60 -15.40 10.57
CA ASN A 173 2.52 -15.52 9.46
C ASN A 173 3.01 -14.14 9.04
N TRP A 174 4.30 -13.85 9.27
CA TRP A 174 4.91 -12.57 8.97
C TRP A 174 5.87 -12.67 7.79
N THR A 175 5.78 -11.70 6.89
CA THR A 175 6.69 -11.57 5.74
C THR A 175 7.46 -10.26 5.87
N GLN A 176 8.78 -10.34 5.87
CA GLN A 176 9.65 -9.17 5.90
C GLN A 176 9.66 -8.50 4.52
N ILE A 177 9.51 -7.18 4.50
CA ILE A 177 9.52 -6.34 3.30
C ILE A 177 10.66 -5.33 3.28
N GLY A 178 11.32 -5.09 4.39
CA GLY A 178 12.44 -4.17 4.44
C GLY A 178 13.18 -4.19 5.77
N SER A 179 14.31 -3.50 5.81
CA SER A 179 15.10 -3.29 7.02
C SER A 179 15.78 -1.92 7.01
N VAL A 180 16.06 -1.40 8.18
CA VAL A 180 16.78 -0.15 8.37
C VAL A 180 17.87 -0.35 9.43
N ALA A 181 19.01 0.31 9.24
CA ALA A 181 20.11 0.37 10.19
C ALA A 181 20.43 1.82 10.54
N ASN A 182 20.57 2.06 11.77
CA ASN A 182 21.14 3.14 12.63
C ASN A 182 21.24 4.59 12.14
N ASP A 183 20.89 5.01 10.95
CA ASP A 183 21.18 6.38 10.50
C ASP A 183 20.05 7.05 9.70
N ASN A 184 18.93 6.36 9.55
CA ASN A 184 17.82 6.88 8.76
C ASN A 184 16.76 7.55 9.66
N SER A 185 16.42 8.79 9.36
CA SER A 185 15.27 9.49 9.96
C SER A 185 13.94 9.07 9.31
N GLU A 186 14.00 8.39 8.17
CA GLU A 186 12.85 7.92 7.43
C GLU A 186 13.10 6.52 6.89
N PHE A 187 12.15 5.63 7.15
CA PHE A 187 12.18 4.27 6.66
C PHE A 187 11.13 4.12 5.56
N VAL A 188 11.56 4.07 4.31
CA VAL A 188 10.70 3.92 3.15
C VAL A 188 10.90 2.54 2.54
N VAL A 189 9.83 1.76 2.49
CA VAL A 189 9.79 0.51 1.73
C VAL A 189 9.01 0.75 0.45
N PRO A 190 9.68 0.94 -0.68
CA PRO A 190 9.01 1.21 -1.94
C PRO A 190 8.42 -0.08 -2.52
N TYR A 191 7.44 0.07 -3.40
CA TYR A 191 6.74 -1.00 -4.10
C TYR A 191 7.66 -2.10 -4.67
N ARG A 192 8.86 -1.76 -5.10
CA ARG A 192 9.82 -2.74 -5.66
C ARG A 192 10.17 -3.90 -4.71
N PHE A 193 9.99 -3.75 -3.39
CA PHE A 193 10.18 -4.84 -2.43
C PHE A 193 9.05 -5.86 -2.48
N LEU A 194 7.92 -5.48 -3.04
CA LEU A 194 6.79 -6.34 -3.32
C LEU A 194 6.82 -6.87 -4.76
N LYS A 195 7.96 -6.68 -5.46
CA LYS A 195 8.15 -7.16 -6.82
C LYS A 195 7.95 -8.67 -6.91
N GLY A 196 7.15 -9.11 -7.87
CA GLY A 196 6.70 -10.50 -7.99
C GLY A 196 5.27 -10.71 -7.49
N ASN A 197 4.73 -9.73 -6.75
CA ASN A 197 3.32 -9.62 -6.45
C ASN A 197 2.73 -8.41 -7.18
N ALA A 198 2.37 -8.59 -8.44
CA ALA A 198 1.87 -7.51 -9.29
C ALA A 198 0.57 -6.86 -8.77
N GLN A 199 -0.08 -7.50 -7.82
CA GLN A 199 -1.32 -7.04 -7.18
C GLN A 199 -1.10 -6.42 -5.80
N GLY A 200 0.15 -6.27 -5.37
CA GLY A 200 0.49 -5.93 -3.99
C GLY A 200 0.41 -7.16 -3.08
N ALA A 201 0.78 -6.99 -1.83
CA ALA A 201 0.66 -8.03 -0.81
C ALA A 201 -0.58 -7.74 0.04
N ASP A 202 -1.48 -8.68 0.15
CA ASP A 202 -2.62 -8.54 1.06
C ASP A 202 -2.15 -8.46 2.50
N ALA A 203 -2.40 -7.35 3.15
CA ALA A 203 -2.00 -7.08 4.52
C ALA A 203 -3.16 -6.53 5.34
N LYS A 204 -3.26 -6.97 6.56
CA LYS A 204 -4.10 -6.35 7.60
C LYS A 204 -3.25 -5.73 8.70
N TYR A 205 -2.06 -6.27 8.90
CA TYR A 205 -1.15 -5.86 9.96
C TYR A 205 0.23 -5.52 9.40
N ILE A 206 0.81 -4.49 9.97
CA ILE A 206 2.23 -4.12 9.78
C ILE A 206 2.92 -4.28 11.12
N ARG A 207 4.11 -4.87 11.13
CA ARG A 207 4.98 -4.92 12.31
C ARG A 207 6.30 -4.23 12.03
N ILE A 208 6.68 -3.33 12.92
CA ILE A 208 8.03 -2.82 13.02
C ILE A 208 8.67 -3.55 14.18
N ARG A 209 9.76 -4.29 13.93
CA ARG A 209 10.45 -5.05 14.95
C ARG A 209 11.91 -4.62 15.02
N LEU A 210 12.37 -4.25 16.21
CA LEU A 210 13.74 -3.85 16.45
C LEU A 210 14.66 -5.09 16.43
N THR A 211 15.82 -4.95 15.80
CA THR A 211 16.80 -6.03 15.63
C THR A 211 18.16 -5.69 16.26
N GLY A 212 18.20 -4.67 17.10
CA GLY A 212 19.40 -4.26 17.81
C GLY A 212 19.07 -3.47 19.06
N ASN A 213 20.01 -3.48 20.01
CA ASN A 213 19.93 -2.69 21.22
C ASN A 213 20.50 -1.29 20.98
N SER A 214 19.90 -0.29 21.62
CA SER A 214 20.36 1.09 21.59
C SER A 214 20.17 1.73 22.97
N GLY A 215 21.06 2.65 23.36
CA GLY A 215 20.85 3.51 24.53
C GLY A 215 19.81 4.61 24.32
N TYR A 216 19.22 4.72 23.13
CA TYR A 216 18.32 5.79 22.75
C TYR A 216 16.86 5.31 22.70
N TYR A 217 15.96 6.23 23.03
CA TYR A 217 14.51 6.01 22.93
C TYR A 217 14.07 6.14 21.47
N LEU A 218 12.94 5.52 21.12
CA LEU A 218 12.35 5.64 19.78
C LEU A 218 11.35 6.80 19.74
N LYS A 219 11.50 7.65 18.73
CA LYS A 219 10.53 8.70 18.36
C LYS A 219 10.04 8.45 16.94
N ILE A 220 8.75 8.20 16.76
CA ILE A 220 8.14 7.78 15.50
C ILE A 220 6.88 8.59 15.23
#